data_56dddf9f182743445780a7f59fd46eb0
#
_entry.id   56dddf9f182743445780a7f59fd46eb0
#
_cell.length_a   1.000
_cell.length_b   1.000
_cell.length_c   1.000
_cell.angle_alpha   90.00
_cell.angle_beta   90.00
_cell.angle_gamma   90.00
#
_symmetry.space_group_name_H-M   'P 1'
#
loop_
_entity.id
_entity.type
_entity.pdbx_description
1 polymer ?
#
loop_
_entity_poly.entity_id
_entity_poly.type
_entity_poly.pdbx_seq_one_letter_code
_entity_poly.pdbx_strand_id
1 'polypeptide(L)'
;MRYSLGMRALLLLAAFLAMGIAQTRTVTDAEVQRVHRSLLLIDTHNDITSRTVDGYDIGKSKNDGHTNVTALKEGGVGAQFFAVYVDSKYVKGNHSAHRTLQMIDTVRHDIIGRYPSDFELATTVDDIERIHREGKIAALMGIEGGHAIEDSLGLLRDYYALGIRYMTLTHTNTNDWADSSGDINKPGVEHHNGLTDFGKQVVHEMNRLGMMIDISHVADKTFWDALAVSRAPIIASHSSCRALCDVPRNMTDEMIAALAKKGGVIQINFNCGFLSEKSAAAAKNVKDSTVPGAAGEDATIAEYRKMVPPATLADVVAHIDHAVKIGGIDAVGIGSDFDGVFCTPTGLEDVSKFPNLTRALLEKGYSVEDIRKIYSGNLLRVMRAVEAEAKKEQGRG
;
A
#
# COMPACT_ATOMS: atom_id res chain seq x y z
N MET A 1 75.11 2.83 41.35
CA MET A 1 74.34 3.96 40.80
C MET A 1 74.46 3.93 39.31
N ARG A 2 73.47 3.48 38.59
CA ARG A 2 73.25 3.70 37.14
C ARG A 2 71.76 3.68 36.89
N TYR A 3 71.17 4.81 36.50
CA TYR A 3 69.79 4.99 36.12
C TYR A 3 69.63 4.50 34.67
N SER A 4 68.66 3.61 34.43
CA SER A 4 68.24 3.24 33.09
C SER A 4 66.88 3.89 32.81
N LEU A 5 66.89 4.82 31.85
CA LEU A 5 65.66 5.43 31.29
C LEU A 5 64.98 4.41 30.42
N GLY A 6 63.74 4.02 30.82
CA GLY A 6 62.83 3.28 30.00
C GLY A 6 62.03 4.21 29.09
N MET A 7 62.26 4.06 27.79
CA MET A 7 61.54 4.78 26.72
C MET A 7 60.21 4.13 26.49
N ARG A 8 59.12 4.76 26.93
CA ARG A 8 57.73 4.34 26.61
C ARG A 8 57.36 4.79 25.22
N ALA A 9 57.30 3.85 24.30
CA ALA A 9 56.73 4.08 22.97
C ALA A 9 55.21 4.24 23.07
N LEU A 10 54.71 5.43 22.75
CA LEU A 10 53.27 5.72 22.55
C LEU A 10 52.88 5.19 21.16
N LEU A 11 52.12 4.09 21.10
CA LEU A 11 51.43 3.65 19.91
C LEU A 11 50.13 4.47 19.77
N LEU A 12 50.15 5.47 18.92
CA LEU A 12 48.97 6.17 18.43
C LEU A 12 48.22 5.25 17.42
N LEU A 13 47.15 4.62 17.88
CA LEU A 13 46.22 3.90 17.01
C LEU A 13 45.37 4.95 16.30
N ALA A 14 45.69 5.30 15.06
CA ALA A 14 44.84 6.10 14.20
C ALA A 14 43.69 5.21 13.70
N ALA A 15 42.53 5.32 14.32
CA ALA A 15 41.30 4.76 13.80
C ALA A 15 40.87 5.59 12.57
N PHE A 16 41.16 5.10 11.37
CA PHE A 16 40.56 5.62 10.14
C PHE A 16 39.09 5.23 10.14
N LEU A 17 38.23 6.18 10.50
CA LEU A 17 36.80 6.13 10.16
C LEU A 17 36.73 6.26 8.63
N ALA A 18 36.70 5.16 7.92
CA ALA A 18 36.32 5.15 6.52
C ALA A 18 34.82 5.51 6.46
N MET A 19 34.51 6.80 6.34
CA MET A 19 33.24 7.23 5.78
C MET A 19 33.22 6.74 4.33
N GLY A 20 32.65 5.55 4.11
CA GLY A 20 32.33 5.05 2.79
C GLY A 20 31.37 6.02 2.17
N ILE A 21 31.82 6.90 1.30
CA ILE A 21 30.95 7.57 0.32
C ILE A 21 30.35 6.41 -0.46
N ALA A 22 29.08 6.15 -0.24
CA ALA A 22 28.34 5.18 -1.03
C ALA A 22 28.44 5.64 -2.49
N GLN A 23 29.32 5.00 -3.24
CA GLN A 23 29.51 5.26 -4.66
C GLN A 23 28.22 4.82 -5.35
N THR A 24 27.40 5.76 -5.81
CA THR A 24 26.19 5.46 -6.56
C THR A 24 26.57 4.58 -7.74
N ARG A 25 26.05 3.36 -7.75
CA ARG A 25 26.29 2.41 -8.84
C ARG A 25 25.61 2.93 -10.09
N THR A 26 26.32 3.06 -11.18
CA THR A 26 25.70 3.35 -12.48
C THR A 26 25.01 2.08 -12.99
N VAL A 27 23.70 2.16 -13.20
CA VAL A 27 22.87 1.06 -13.68
C VAL A 27 22.45 1.34 -15.14
N THR A 28 22.66 0.37 -16.04
CA THR A 28 22.28 0.52 -17.45
C THR A 28 20.77 0.23 -17.66
N ASP A 29 20.18 0.81 -18.72
CA ASP A 29 18.80 0.52 -19.11
C ASP A 29 18.54 -0.98 -19.33
N ALA A 30 19.49 -1.65 -19.99
CA ALA A 30 19.43 -3.09 -20.24
C ALA A 30 19.40 -3.89 -18.92
N GLU A 31 20.16 -3.47 -17.91
CA GLU A 31 20.15 -4.10 -16.58
C GLU A 31 18.82 -3.88 -15.89
N VAL A 32 18.28 -2.66 -15.91
CA VAL A 32 16.97 -2.34 -15.34
C VAL A 32 15.90 -3.21 -15.96
N GLN A 33 15.82 -3.25 -17.28
CA GLN A 33 14.80 -4.02 -17.99
C GLN A 33 14.92 -5.52 -17.70
N ARG A 34 16.15 -6.06 -17.68
CA ARG A 34 16.39 -7.47 -17.36
C ARG A 34 15.93 -7.80 -15.93
N VAL A 35 16.30 -6.98 -14.94
CA VAL A 35 15.90 -7.20 -13.54
C VAL A 35 14.40 -7.03 -13.39
N HIS A 36 13.87 -5.90 -13.85
CA HIS A 36 12.45 -5.55 -13.70
C HIS A 36 11.54 -6.64 -14.29
N ARG A 37 11.82 -7.10 -15.52
CA ARG A 37 11.03 -8.15 -16.20
C ARG A 37 11.22 -9.57 -15.63
N SER A 38 12.23 -9.79 -14.79
CA SER A 38 12.44 -11.07 -14.13
C SER A 38 11.69 -11.20 -12.80
N LEU A 39 11.05 -10.14 -12.34
CA LEU A 39 10.39 -10.06 -11.04
C LEU A 39 8.87 -10.01 -11.20
N LEU A 40 8.16 -10.62 -10.27
CA LEU A 40 6.75 -10.38 -10.06
C LEU A 40 6.60 -9.07 -9.28
N LEU A 41 6.02 -8.04 -9.90
CA LEU A 41 5.63 -6.81 -9.23
C LEU A 41 4.17 -6.90 -8.84
N ILE A 42 3.87 -6.74 -7.56
CA ILE A 42 2.51 -6.63 -7.01
C ILE A 42 2.32 -5.21 -6.49
N ASP A 43 1.33 -4.52 -7.00
CA ASP A 43 0.84 -3.28 -6.45
C ASP A 43 -0.42 -3.55 -5.61
N THR A 44 -0.38 -3.19 -4.34
CA THR A 44 -1.43 -3.58 -3.39
C THR A 44 -2.61 -2.63 -3.31
N HIS A 45 -2.58 -1.50 -4.03
CA HIS A 45 -3.70 -0.57 -4.02
C HIS A 45 -3.75 0.29 -5.28
N ASN A 46 -4.91 0.27 -5.96
CA ASN A 46 -5.14 1.06 -7.18
C ASN A 46 -6.63 1.33 -7.36
N ASP A 47 -7.00 2.59 -7.51
CA ASP A 47 -8.39 3.09 -7.50
C ASP A 47 -9.01 3.32 -8.87
N ILE A 48 -8.42 2.78 -9.93
CA ILE A 48 -9.02 2.88 -11.28
C ILE A 48 -10.47 2.39 -11.32
N THR A 49 -10.86 1.54 -10.39
CA THR A 49 -12.22 1.04 -10.20
C THR A 49 -13.24 2.14 -9.95
N SER A 50 -12.83 3.23 -9.31
CA SER A 50 -13.68 4.42 -9.10
C SER A 50 -14.13 5.05 -10.43
N ARG A 51 -13.35 4.86 -11.49
CA ARG A 51 -13.66 5.33 -12.86
C ARG A 51 -14.35 4.24 -13.68
N THR A 52 -13.92 2.97 -13.57
CA THR A 52 -14.50 1.89 -14.37
C THR A 52 -15.95 1.62 -14.00
N VAL A 53 -16.32 1.75 -12.74
CA VAL A 53 -17.72 1.62 -12.27
C VAL A 53 -18.65 2.68 -12.88
N ASP A 54 -18.11 3.81 -13.30
CA ASP A 54 -18.81 4.89 -13.98
C ASP A 54 -18.63 4.82 -15.53
N GLY A 55 -18.16 3.66 -16.04
CA GLY A 55 -18.07 3.36 -17.46
C GLY A 55 -16.75 3.70 -18.14
N TYR A 56 -15.69 4.06 -17.39
CA TYR A 56 -14.36 4.20 -17.97
C TYR A 56 -13.84 2.85 -18.47
N ASP A 57 -13.29 2.84 -19.67
CA ASP A 57 -12.76 1.64 -20.32
C ASP A 57 -11.23 1.57 -20.14
N ILE A 58 -10.76 0.74 -19.22
CA ILE A 58 -9.33 0.56 -18.91
C ILE A 58 -8.48 0.09 -20.09
N GLY A 59 -9.10 -0.53 -21.12
CA GLY A 59 -8.40 -0.96 -22.33
C GLY A 59 -8.22 0.14 -23.37
N LYS A 60 -8.91 1.26 -23.25
CA LYS A 60 -8.72 2.41 -24.12
C LYS A 60 -7.56 3.23 -23.60
N SER A 61 -6.51 3.34 -24.43
CA SER A 61 -5.39 4.23 -24.13
C SER A 61 -5.88 5.68 -24.12
N LYS A 62 -5.91 6.27 -22.94
CA LYS A 62 -6.12 7.70 -22.72
C LYS A 62 -5.00 8.17 -21.81
N ASN A 63 -4.51 9.38 -22.06
CA ASN A 63 -3.49 10.02 -21.20
C ASN A 63 -4.15 10.75 -20.01
N ASP A 64 -5.28 10.24 -19.54
CA ASP A 64 -6.08 10.79 -18.44
C ASP A 64 -6.16 9.77 -17.30
N GLY A 65 -5.44 9.95 -16.22
CA GLY A 65 -5.34 9.02 -15.10
C GLY A 65 -4.00 8.29 -15.06
N HIS A 66 -3.88 7.35 -14.14
CA HIS A 66 -2.60 6.69 -13.86
C HIS A 66 -2.56 5.24 -14.37
N THR A 67 -3.72 4.65 -14.71
CA THR A 67 -3.82 3.22 -14.97
C THR A 67 -4.61 2.91 -16.24
N ASN A 68 -4.02 2.11 -17.12
CA ASN A 68 -4.69 1.44 -18.24
C ASN A 68 -3.93 0.14 -18.58
N VAL A 69 -4.54 -0.75 -19.37
CA VAL A 69 -3.97 -2.08 -19.71
C VAL A 69 -2.56 -1.97 -20.30
N THR A 70 -2.36 -1.03 -21.24
CA THR A 70 -1.06 -0.83 -21.89
C THR A 70 -0.01 -0.37 -20.88
N ALA A 71 -0.33 0.61 -20.05
CA ALA A 71 0.57 1.14 -19.04
C ALA A 71 0.93 0.10 -17.96
N LEU A 72 -0.03 -0.74 -17.52
CA LEU A 72 0.25 -1.86 -16.60
C LEU A 72 1.27 -2.85 -17.20
N LYS A 73 1.14 -3.18 -18.48
CA LYS A 73 2.09 -4.05 -19.19
C LYS A 73 3.47 -3.40 -19.36
N GLU A 74 3.51 -2.13 -19.71
CA GLU A 74 4.75 -1.35 -19.82
C GLU A 74 5.46 -1.27 -18.47
N GLY A 75 4.71 -1.03 -17.41
CA GLY A 75 5.18 -1.01 -16.02
C GLY A 75 5.55 -2.39 -15.45
N GLY A 76 5.30 -3.48 -16.19
CA GLY A 76 5.63 -4.83 -15.75
C GLY A 76 4.85 -5.30 -14.52
N VAL A 77 3.65 -4.76 -14.29
CA VAL A 77 2.79 -5.17 -13.19
C VAL A 77 2.31 -6.60 -13.42
N GLY A 78 2.67 -7.49 -12.52
CA GLY A 78 2.30 -8.91 -12.58
C GLY A 78 1.06 -9.26 -11.76
N ALA A 79 0.77 -8.44 -10.73
CA ALA A 79 -0.48 -8.54 -9.97
C ALA A 79 -0.92 -7.16 -9.48
N GLN A 80 -2.22 -6.91 -9.49
CA GLN A 80 -2.82 -5.65 -9.07
C GLN A 80 -3.98 -5.90 -8.11
N PHE A 81 -3.91 -5.30 -6.92
CA PHE A 81 -5.10 -5.16 -6.10
C PHE A 81 -5.89 -3.94 -6.57
N PHE A 82 -7.08 -4.19 -7.04
CA PHE A 82 -8.07 -3.20 -7.39
C PHE A 82 -8.86 -2.82 -6.14
N ALA A 83 -8.89 -1.54 -5.81
CA ALA A 83 -9.60 -1.03 -4.65
C ALA A 83 -11.11 -1.12 -4.87
N VAL A 84 -11.80 -1.78 -3.96
CA VAL A 84 -13.26 -1.73 -3.82
C VAL A 84 -13.54 -0.61 -2.83
N TYR A 85 -13.33 0.63 -3.31
CA TYR A 85 -13.47 1.85 -2.52
C TYR A 85 -14.93 2.21 -2.31
N VAL A 86 -15.28 2.52 -1.05
CA VAL A 86 -16.62 2.99 -0.69
C VAL A 86 -16.52 4.36 -0.02
N ASP A 87 -17.00 5.38 -0.71
CA ASP A 87 -17.04 6.74 -0.19
C ASP A 87 -17.98 6.82 1.03
N SER A 88 -17.56 7.56 2.06
CA SER A 88 -18.34 7.77 3.30
C SER A 88 -19.74 8.34 3.10
N LYS A 89 -20.01 9.00 1.95
CA LYS A 89 -21.37 9.48 1.61
C LYS A 89 -22.41 8.35 1.52
N TYR A 90 -21.95 7.11 1.21
CA TYR A 90 -22.82 5.94 1.11
C TYR A 90 -23.26 5.36 2.47
N VAL A 91 -22.59 5.75 3.57
CA VAL A 91 -23.00 5.39 4.94
C VAL A 91 -24.40 5.92 5.23
N LYS A 92 -24.67 7.16 4.80
CA LYS A 92 -25.99 7.75 4.97
C LYS A 92 -27.02 7.02 4.11
N GLY A 93 -27.97 6.37 4.76
CA GLY A 93 -29.08 5.65 4.11
C GLY A 93 -28.76 4.18 3.81
N ASN A 94 -27.66 3.63 4.35
CA ASN A 94 -27.27 2.22 4.20
C ASN A 94 -27.13 1.81 2.73
N HIS A 95 -26.25 2.52 2.00
CA HIS A 95 -25.95 2.23 0.59
C HIS A 95 -24.52 1.73 0.39
N SER A 96 -23.77 1.51 1.47
CA SER A 96 -22.38 1.06 1.41
C SER A 96 -22.26 -0.33 0.79
N ALA A 97 -23.11 -1.27 1.20
CA ALA A 97 -23.14 -2.62 0.64
C ALA A 97 -23.50 -2.62 -0.85
N HIS A 98 -24.47 -1.79 -1.26
CA HIS A 98 -24.82 -1.64 -2.67
C HIS A 98 -23.61 -1.16 -3.50
N ARG A 99 -22.93 -0.10 -3.01
CA ARG A 99 -21.72 0.42 -3.70
C ARG A 99 -20.60 -0.61 -3.74
N THR A 100 -20.36 -1.34 -2.65
CA THR A 100 -19.39 -2.42 -2.60
C THR A 100 -19.61 -3.47 -3.69
N LEU A 101 -20.86 -3.91 -3.86
CA LEU A 101 -21.22 -4.88 -4.90
C LEU A 101 -21.01 -4.32 -6.32
N GLN A 102 -21.33 -3.05 -6.57
CA GLN A 102 -21.05 -2.39 -7.86
C GLN A 102 -19.54 -2.35 -8.15
N MET A 103 -18.72 -2.05 -7.12
CA MET A 103 -17.26 -2.02 -7.27
C MET A 103 -16.67 -3.42 -7.51
N ILE A 104 -17.19 -4.46 -6.86
CA ILE A 104 -16.82 -5.86 -7.14
C ILE A 104 -17.21 -6.24 -8.58
N ASP A 105 -18.40 -5.85 -9.01
CA ASP A 105 -18.93 -6.14 -10.34
C ASP A 105 -18.05 -5.52 -11.44
N THR A 106 -17.67 -4.23 -11.31
CA THR A 106 -16.83 -3.58 -12.31
C THR A 106 -15.45 -4.26 -12.45
N VAL A 107 -14.83 -4.73 -11.35
CA VAL A 107 -13.58 -5.50 -11.44
C VAL A 107 -13.80 -6.81 -12.20
N ARG A 108 -14.87 -7.53 -11.88
CA ARG A 108 -15.12 -8.86 -12.45
C ARG A 108 -15.55 -8.81 -13.91
N HIS A 109 -16.38 -7.82 -14.30
CA HIS A 109 -16.99 -7.76 -15.61
C HIS A 109 -16.32 -6.72 -16.53
N ASP A 110 -16.06 -5.50 -16.05
CA ASP A 110 -15.53 -4.44 -16.91
C ASP A 110 -14.00 -4.49 -17.05
N ILE A 111 -13.29 -5.08 -16.06
CA ILE A 111 -11.85 -5.29 -16.13
C ILE A 111 -11.55 -6.71 -16.60
N ILE A 112 -11.80 -7.72 -15.76
CA ILE A 112 -11.42 -9.11 -16.03
C ILE A 112 -12.23 -9.68 -17.20
N GLY A 113 -13.55 -9.57 -17.15
CA GLY A 113 -14.45 -10.14 -18.16
C GLY A 113 -14.29 -9.51 -19.54
N ARG A 114 -13.95 -8.21 -19.59
CA ARG A 114 -13.72 -7.49 -20.86
C ARG A 114 -12.33 -7.76 -21.44
N TYR A 115 -11.32 -8.00 -20.59
CA TYR A 115 -9.92 -8.22 -21.00
C TYR A 115 -9.35 -9.54 -20.47
N PRO A 116 -9.98 -10.69 -20.76
CA PRO A 116 -9.58 -12.00 -20.21
C PRO A 116 -8.23 -12.50 -20.73
N SER A 117 -7.70 -11.92 -21.82
CA SER A 117 -6.35 -12.17 -22.29
C SER A 117 -5.29 -11.49 -21.42
N ASP A 118 -5.66 -10.45 -20.68
CA ASP A 118 -4.76 -9.60 -19.93
C ASP A 118 -4.87 -9.83 -18.42
N PHE A 119 -6.06 -10.16 -17.94
CA PHE A 119 -6.36 -10.35 -16.52
C PHE A 119 -7.00 -11.69 -16.22
N GLU A 120 -6.75 -12.18 -15.02
CA GLU A 120 -7.48 -13.29 -14.42
C GLU A 120 -7.64 -13.07 -12.92
N LEU A 121 -8.78 -13.42 -12.34
CA LEU A 121 -9.05 -13.27 -10.91
C LEU A 121 -8.13 -14.20 -10.12
N ALA A 122 -7.37 -13.63 -9.18
CA ALA A 122 -6.59 -14.38 -8.20
C ALA A 122 -7.25 -14.27 -6.81
N THR A 123 -7.31 -15.38 -6.11
CA THR A 123 -7.85 -15.44 -4.74
C THR A 123 -6.90 -16.12 -3.76
N THR A 124 -5.83 -16.70 -4.25
CA THR A 124 -4.77 -17.36 -3.48
C THR A 124 -3.39 -16.94 -3.98
N VAL A 125 -2.36 -17.21 -3.17
CA VAL A 125 -0.98 -16.99 -3.62
C VAL A 125 -0.65 -17.88 -4.83
N ASP A 126 -1.14 -19.11 -4.85
CA ASP A 126 -0.89 -20.04 -5.97
C ASP A 126 -1.54 -19.55 -7.28
N ASP A 127 -2.72 -18.88 -7.20
CA ASP A 127 -3.33 -18.21 -8.35
C ASP A 127 -2.43 -17.09 -8.88
N ILE A 128 -1.93 -16.21 -8.00
CA ILE A 128 -1.06 -15.09 -8.39
C ILE A 128 0.16 -15.62 -9.15
N GLU A 129 0.85 -16.61 -8.59
CA GLU A 129 2.06 -17.17 -9.19
C GLU A 129 1.75 -17.90 -10.50
N ARG A 130 0.63 -18.61 -10.61
CA ARG A 130 0.20 -19.29 -11.84
C ARG A 130 -0.13 -18.28 -12.93
N ILE A 131 -1.00 -17.31 -12.65
CA ILE A 131 -1.46 -16.32 -13.61
C ILE A 131 -0.29 -15.50 -14.17
N HIS A 132 0.64 -15.10 -13.29
CA HIS A 132 1.85 -14.40 -13.71
C HIS A 132 2.72 -15.28 -14.64
N ARG A 133 2.91 -16.58 -14.35
CA ARG A 133 3.64 -17.48 -15.23
C ARG A 133 2.97 -17.66 -16.60
N GLU A 134 1.66 -17.51 -16.68
CA GLU A 134 0.88 -17.53 -17.92
C GLU A 134 0.94 -16.21 -18.70
N GLY A 135 1.65 -15.19 -18.17
CA GLY A 135 1.85 -13.90 -18.81
C GLY A 135 0.67 -12.94 -18.68
N LYS A 136 -0.25 -13.20 -17.77
CA LYS A 136 -1.38 -12.34 -17.42
C LYS A 136 -1.10 -11.57 -16.13
N ILE A 137 -1.90 -10.55 -15.88
CA ILE A 137 -1.94 -9.79 -14.63
C ILE A 137 -2.94 -10.46 -13.68
N ALA A 138 -2.47 -10.89 -12.52
CA ALA A 138 -3.35 -11.40 -11.48
C ALA A 138 -4.17 -10.24 -10.88
N ALA A 139 -5.48 -10.25 -11.09
CA ALA A 139 -6.39 -9.26 -10.55
C ALA A 139 -6.89 -9.72 -9.17
N LEU A 140 -6.66 -8.90 -8.16
CA LEU A 140 -7.15 -9.11 -6.79
C LEU A 140 -8.06 -7.95 -6.40
N MET A 141 -8.84 -8.12 -5.34
CA MET A 141 -9.73 -7.09 -4.82
C MET A 141 -9.50 -6.88 -3.33
N GLY A 142 -9.43 -5.61 -2.92
CA GLY A 142 -9.42 -5.20 -1.53
C GLY A 142 -10.47 -4.15 -1.25
N ILE A 143 -11.28 -4.34 -0.20
CA ILE A 143 -12.22 -3.31 0.25
C ILE A 143 -11.46 -2.19 0.92
N GLU A 144 -11.79 -0.96 0.55
CA GLU A 144 -11.32 0.24 1.25
C GLU A 144 -12.49 0.95 1.94
N GLY A 145 -12.47 0.86 3.28
CA GLY A 145 -13.49 1.39 4.16
C GLY A 145 -14.38 0.32 4.78
N GLY A 146 -14.14 0.00 6.06
CA GLY A 146 -14.86 -1.05 6.79
C GLY A 146 -16.35 -0.81 6.97
N HIS A 147 -16.83 0.45 6.79
CA HIS A 147 -18.26 0.74 6.73
C HIS A 147 -18.98 0.04 5.55
N ALA A 148 -18.21 -0.53 4.60
CA ALA A 148 -18.76 -1.36 3.51
C ALA A 148 -19.56 -2.57 4.01
N ILE A 149 -19.26 -3.08 5.21
CA ILE A 149 -19.96 -4.25 5.77
C ILE A 149 -21.28 -3.89 6.48
N GLU A 150 -21.62 -2.61 6.65
CA GLU A 150 -22.86 -2.15 7.33
C GLU A 150 -23.11 -2.94 8.64
N ASP A 151 -22.06 -3.06 9.47
CA ASP A 151 -22.00 -3.78 10.75
C ASP A 151 -22.44 -5.25 10.69
N SER A 152 -22.30 -5.87 9.53
CA SER A 152 -22.72 -7.26 9.27
C SER A 152 -21.53 -8.17 8.98
N LEU A 153 -21.23 -9.13 9.88
CA LEU A 153 -20.29 -10.21 9.60
C LEU A 153 -20.80 -11.13 8.45
N GLY A 154 -22.08 -11.10 8.16
CA GLY A 154 -22.67 -11.78 7.00
C GLY A 154 -22.13 -11.20 5.70
N LEU A 155 -22.22 -9.86 5.53
CA LEU A 155 -21.67 -9.17 4.36
C LEU A 155 -20.15 -9.37 4.22
N LEU A 156 -19.41 -9.37 5.32
CA LEU A 156 -17.96 -9.67 5.30
C LEU A 156 -17.67 -11.04 4.69
N ARG A 157 -18.45 -12.08 5.07
CA ARG A 157 -18.32 -13.43 4.51
C ARG A 157 -18.68 -13.49 3.02
N ASP A 158 -19.76 -12.81 2.63
CA ASP A 158 -20.21 -12.78 1.25
C ASP A 158 -19.17 -12.07 0.36
N TYR A 159 -18.58 -10.97 0.81
CA TYR A 159 -17.50 -10.28 0.09
C TYR A 159 -16.27 -11.15 -0.08
N TYR A 160 -15.88 -11.92 0.96
CA TYR A 160 -14.79 -12.88 0.82
C TYR A 160 -15.10 -13.95 -0.24
N ALA A 161 -16.32 -14.46 -0.23
CA ALA A 161 -16.78 -15.44 -1.24
C ALA A 161 -16.78 -14.85 -2.66
N LEU A 162 -17.05 -13.54 -2.81
CA LEU A 162 -16.98 -12.83 -4.08
C LEU A 162 -15.54 -12.51 -4.53
N GLY A 163 -14.53 -12.77 -3.73
CA GLY A 163 -13.11 -12.66 -4.11
C GLY A 163 -12.32 -11.56 -3.41
N ILE A 164 -12.89 -10.86 -2.43
CA ILE A 164 -12.15 -9.88 -1.60
C ILE A 164 -11.07 -10.61 -0.79
N ARG A 165 -9.85 -10.06 -0.76
CA ARG A 165 -8.72 -10.66 -0.04
C ARG A 165 -8.08 -9.77 1.02
N TYR A 166 -8.42 -8.49 1.06
CA TYR A 166 -8.20 -7.64 2.24
C TYR A 166 -9.38 -6.70 2.46
N MET A 167 -9.51 -6.17 3.68
CA MET A 167 -10.38 -5.04 3.99
C MET A 167 -9.63 -4.06 4.88
N THR A 168 -9.59 -2.80 4.46
CA THR A 168 -9.13 -1.67 5.25
C THR A 168 -10.20 -1.34 6.29
N LEU A 169 -9.83 -1.36 7.58
CA LEU A 169 -10.80 -1.28 8.68
C LEU A 169 -11.57 0.05 8.73
N THR A 170 -10.97 1.13 8.21
CA THR A 170 -11.60 2.46 8.03
C THR A 170 -11.19 3.05 6.69
N HIS A 171 -11.81 4.17 6.28
CA HIS A 171 -11.27 5.09 5.30
C HIS A 171 -10.99 6.44 5.98
N THR A 172 -11.37 7.57 5.39
CA THR A 172 -11.18 8.90 5.98
C THR A 172 -12.17 9.23 7.10
N ASN A 173 -13.12 8.35 7.36
CA ASN A 173 -14.14 8.47 8.40
C ASN A 173 -14.01 7.36 9.43
N THR A 174 -14.11 7.74 10.71
CA THR A 174 -14.44 6.82 11.80
C THR A 174 -15.80 6.18 11.50
N ASN A 175 -15.88 4.85 11.61
CA ASN A 175 -17.13 4.10 11.45
C ASN A 175 -17.65 3.60 12.81
N ASP A 176 -18.73 2.82 12.83
CA ASP A 176 -19.39 2.41 14.07
C ASP A 176 -18.56 1.47 14.96
N TRP A 177 -17.38 1.02 14.51
CA TRP A 177 -16.57 0.05 15.23
C TRP A 177 -15.04 0.27 15.20
N ALA A 178 -14.54 1.26 14.45
CA ALA A 178 -13.11 1.56 14.34
C ALA A 178 -12.85 3.05 14.07
N ASP A 179 -11.85 3.62 14.75
CA ASP A 179 -11.43 5.00 14.54
C ASP A 179 -10.50 5.15 13.35
N SER A 180 -10.75 6.20 12.56
CA SER A 180 -9.94 6.59 11.40
C SER A 180 -8.88 7.63 11.73
N SER A 181 -7.75 7.60 11.04
CA SER A 181 -6.75 8.67 11.06
C SER A 181 -7.23 9.93 10.32
N GLY A 182 -8.20 9.80 9.42
CA GLY A 182 -8.68 10.88 8.57
C GLY A 182 -9.52 11.94 9.30
N ASP A 183 -10.18 11.55 10.36
CA ASP A 183 -11.04 12.44 11.16
C ASP A 183 -10.68 12.48 12.66
N ILE A 184 -9.58 11.84 13.06
CA ILE A 184 -9.15 11.73 14.47
C ILE A 184 -9.02 13.08 15.19
N ASN A 185 -8.72 14.14 14.46
CA ASN A 185 -8.61 15.49 14.98
C ASN A 185 -9.80 16.39 14.61
N LYS A 186 -10.86 15.82 14.00
CA LYS A 186 -12.02 16.58 13.53
C LYS A 186 -12.99 16.84 14.68
N PRO A 187 -13.31 18.11 15.00
CA PRO A 187 -14.27 18.42 16.06
C PRO A 187 -15.66 17.82 15.78
N GLY A 188 -16.28 17.28 16.83
CA GLY A 188 -17.66 16.75 16.76
C GLY A 188 -17.76 15.32 16.23
N VAL A 189 -16.64 14.65 15.93
CA VAL A 189 -16.62 13.21 15.67
C VAL A 189 -16.48 12.46 17.00
N GLU A 190 -17.38 11.50 17.25
CA GLU A 190 -17.25 10.60 18.39
C GLU A 190 -16.29 9.47 18.05
N HIS A 191 -15.32 9.23 18.92
CA HIS A 191 -14.30 8.21 18.76
C HIS A 191 -14.48 7.09 19.79
N HIS A 192 -14.12 5.86 19.39
CA HIS A 192 -14.21 4.65 20.24
C HIS A 192 -12.95 4.40 21.07
N ASN A 193 -11.88 5.19 20.86
CA ASN A 193 -10.54 4.91 21.37
C ASN A 193 -10.01 3.56 20.87
N GLY A 194 -10.09 3.36 19.57
CA GLY A 194 -9.62 2.17 18.86
C GLY A 194 -10.74 1.30 18.29
N LEU A 195 -10.63 -0.02 18.44
CA LEU A 195 -11.65 -0.98 18.03
C LEU A 195 -12.70 -1.16 19.13
N THR A 196 -13.98 -1.12 18.75
CA THR A 196 -15.06 -1.61 19.62
C THR A 196 -15.03 -3.13 19.74
N ASP A 197 -15.88 -3.72 20.57
CA ASP A 197 -15.99 -5.18 20.67
C ASP A 197 -16.49 -5.80 19.35
N PHE A 198 -17.32 -5.10 18.59
CA PHE A 198 -17.69 -5.54 17.24
C PHE A 198 -16.50 -5.46 16.27
N GLY A 199 -15.70 -4.40 16.33
CA GLY A 199 -14.47 -4.28 15.53
C GLY A 199 -13.48 -5.43 15.81
N LYS A 200 -13.35 -5.87 17.06
CA LYS A 200 -12.56 -7.07 17.39
C LYS A 200 -13.16 -8.34 16.78
N GLN A 201 -14.50 -8.49 16.76
CA GLN A 201 -15.17 -9.61 16.08
C GLN A 201 -14.91 -9.60 14.57
N VAL A 202 -14.92 -8.42 13.93
CA VAL A 202 -14.55 -8.27 12.52
C VAL A 202 -13.12 -8.79 12.28
N VAL A 203 -12.15 -8.38 13.10
CA VAL A 203 -10.76 -8.84 12.99
C VAL A 203 -10.65 -10.37 13.15
N HIS A 204 -11.36 -10.96 14.12
CA HIS A 204 -11.41 -12.42 14.29
C HIS A 204 -12.02 -13.13 13.08
N GLU A 205 -13.12 -12.60 12.54
CA GLU A 205 -13.78 -13.20 11.37
C GLU A 205 -12.90 -13.10 10.13
N MET A 206 -12.17 -11.99 9.93
CA MET A 206 -11.19 -11.86 8.86
C MET A 206 -10.09 -12.93 8.97
N ASN A 207 -9.55 -13.19 10.17
CA ASN A 207 -8.59 -14.27 10.38
C ASN A 207 -9.19 -15.64 10.02
N ARG A 208 -10.42 -15.92 10.47
CA ARG A 208 -11.13 -17.18 10.20
C ARG A 208 -11.38 -17.40 8.70
N LEU A 209 -11.67 -16.33 7.97
CA LEU A 209 -11.90 -16.37 6.52
C LEU A 209 -10.59 -16.55 5.72
N GLY A 210 -9.49 -16.00 6.19
CA GLY A 210 -8.25 -15.85 5.43
C GLY A 210 -8.22 -14.54 4.64
N MET A 211 -8.89 -13.50 5.16
CA MET A 211 -8.85 -12.14 4.64
C MET A 211 -7.78 -11.35 5.39
N MET A 212 -6.85 -10.73 4.65
CA MET A 212 -5.83 -9.86 5.25
C MET A 212 -6.49 -8.64 5.91
N ILE A 213 -6.05 -8.32 7.13
CA ILE A 213 -6.46 -7.13 7.85
C ILE A 213 -5.57 -5.99 7.39
N ASP A 214 -6.18 -4.98 6.79
CA ASP A 214 -5.47 -3.79 6.34
C ASP A 214 -5.68 -2.63 7.31
N ILE A 215 -4.55 -2.05 7.78
CA ILE A 215 -4.53 -0.95 8.74
C ILE A 215 -4.19 0.40 8.10
N SER A 216 -4.16 0.49 6.79
CA SER A 216 -4.15 1.80 6.15
C SER A 216 -5.35 2.62 6.61
N HIS A 217 -5.25 3.94 6.69
CA HIS A 217 -6.30 4.85 7.14
C HIS A 217 -6.73 4.78 8.62
N VAL A 218 -6.32 3.78 9.39
CA VAL A 218 -6.77 3.67 10.78
C VAL A 218 -6.05 4.65 11.71
N ALA A 219 -6.71 5.04 12.80
CA ALA A 219 -6.07 5.78 13.89
C ALA A 219 -5.02 4.89 14.60
N ASP A 220 -4.03 5.51 15.24
CA ASP A 220 -2.93 4.79 15.91
C ASP A 220 -3.46 3.75 16.90
N LYS A 221 -4.48 4.10 17.70
CA LYS A 221 -5.07 3.16 18.67
C LYS A 221 -5.76 1.97 18.01
N THR A 222 -6.43 2.20 16.87
CA THR A 222 -7.04 1.14 16.06
C THR A 222 -5.98 0.18 15.51
N PHE A 223 -4.83 0.71 15.07
CA PHE A 223 -3.68 -0.11 14.68
C PHE A 223 -3.24 -1.04 15.81
N TRP A 224 -3.02 -0.49 17.03
CA TRP A 224 -2.55 -1.29 18.16
C TRP A 224 -3.56 -2.35 18.57
N ASP A 225 -4.86 -2.05 18.53
CA ASP A 225 -5.90 -3.02 18.82
C ASP A 225 -5.97 -4.13 17.78
N ALA A 226 -5.94 -3.77 16.48
CA ALA A 226 -5.94 -4.75 15.38
C ALA A 226 -4.71 -5.66 15.45
N LEU A 227 -3.52 -5.09 15.72
CA LEU A 227 -2.28 -5.85 15.89
C LEU A 227 -2.36 -6.83 17.07
N ALA A 228 -2.96 -6.41 18.19
CA ALA A 228 -3.10 -7.24 19.39
C ALA A 228 -4.11 -8.37 19.19
N VAL A 229 -5.23 -8.10 18.53
CA VAL A 229 -6.35 -9.04 18.34
C VAL A 229 -6.06 -10.05 17.22
N SER A 230 -5.41 -9.63 16.13
CA SER A 230 -5.15 -10.50 14.98
C SER A 230 -4.23 -11.67 15.36
N ARG A 231 -4.56 -12.86 14.90
CA ARG A 231 -3.73 -14.08 15.01
C ARG A 231 -2.78 -14.25 13.84
N ALA A 232 -3.13 -13.68 12.69
CA ALA A 232 -2.29 -13.64 11.49
C ALA A 232 -1.51 -12.32 11.39
N PRO A 233 -0.45 -12.23 10.57
CA PRO A 233 0.14 -10.97 10.18
C PRO A 233 -0.88 -10.03 9.55
N ILE A 234 -0.73 -8.72 9.79
CA ILE A 234 -1.56 -7.67 9.20
C ILE A 234 -0.76 -6.85 8.19
N ILE A 235 -1.43 -6.10 7.33
CA ILE A 235 -0.80 -5.24 6.33
C ILE A 235 -1.19 -3.78 6.50
N ALA A 236 -0.33 -2.88 6.04
CA ALA A 236 -0.73 -1.55 5.60
C ALA A 236 -0.67 -1.54 4.08
N SER A 237 -1.81 -1.64 3.40
CA SER A 237 -1.87 -1.82 1.94
C SER A 237 -1.31 -0.63 1.16
N HIS A 238 -1.33 0.58 1.74
CA HIS A 238 -0.83 1.82 1.15
C HIS A 238 -0.60 2.89 2.23
N SER A 239 0.54 2.85 2.91
CA SER A 239 0.94 3.81 3.96
C SER A 239 2.42 4.19 3.80
N SER A 240 2.84 5.27 4.49
CA SER A 240 4.24 5.74 4.46
C SER A 240 4.78 5.97 5.88
N CYS A 241 5.98 6.54 6.01
CA CYS A 241 6.68 6.68 7.28
C CYS A 241 6.43 8.08 7.89
N ARG A 242 5.88 8.14 9.10
CA ARG A 242 5.58 9.40 9.80
C ARG A 242 6.85 10.19 10.15
N ALA A 243 7.95 9.51 10.39
CA ALA A 243 9.24 10.15 10.64
C ALA A 243 9.77 11.00 9.46
N LEU A 244 9.29 10.77 8.24
CA LEU A 244 9.69 11.52 7.05
C LEU A 244 8.62 12.51 6.58
N CYS A 245 7.36 12.26 6.92
CA CYS A 245 6.24 13.15 6.64
C CYS A 245 5.21 13.00 7.77
N ASP A 246 5.17 13.98 8.68
CA ASP A 246 4.37 13.94 9.91
C ASP A 246 2.89 14.22 9.64
N VAL A 247 2.20 13.17 9.19
CA VAL A 247 0.75 13.16 9.00
C VAL A 247 0.13 11.93 9.68
N PRO A 248 -1.08 12.01 10.26
CA PRO A 248 -1.73 10.88 10.94
C PRO A 248 -1.91 9.63 10.07
N ARG A 249 -1.95 9.82 8.76
CA ARG A 249 -2.10 8.74 7.76
C ARG A 249 -0.87 7.85 7.64
N ASN A 250 0.31 8.34 8.05
CA ASN A 250 1.58 7.63 8.04
C ASN A 250 1.81 6.87 9.35
N MET A 251 2.57 5.78 9.28
CA MET A 251 2.92 4.94 10.42
C MET A 251 4.13 5.50 11.18
N THR A 252 4.08 5.44 12.52
CA THR A 252 5.24 5.75 13.35
C THR A 252 6.29 4.63 13.27
N ASP A 253 7.53 4.91 13.71
CA ASP A 253 8.59 3.92 13.75
C ASP A 253 8.24 2.72 14.66
N GLU A 254 7.57 2.99 15.78
CA GLU A 254 7.09 1.96 16.71
C GLU A 254 6.02 1.07 16.06
N MET A 255 5.12 1.65 15.27
CA MET A 255 4.10 0.88 14.53
C MET A 255 4.77 0.00 13.46
N ILE A 256 5.71 0.55 12.69
CA ILE A 256 6.46 -0.20 11.66
C ILE A 256 7.23 -1.36 12.29
N ALA A 257 7.95 -1.12 13.40
CA ALA A 257 8.69 -2.15 14.12
C ALA A 257 7.76 -3.26 14.68
N ALA A 258 6.60 -2.89 15.24
CA ALA A 258 5.62 -3.83 15.77
C ALA A 258 4.95 -4.64 14.65
N LEU A 259 4.60 -4.01 13.53
CA LEU A 259 4.08 -4.66 12.33
C LEU A 259 5.08 -5.72 11.81
N ALA A 260 6.33 -5.33 11.64
CA ALA A 260 7.42 -6.21 11.19
C ALA A 260 7.64 -7.39 12.15
N LYS A 261 7.64 -7.14 13.46
CA LYS A 261 7.77 -8.18 14.50
C LYS A 261 6.64 -9.20 14.44
N LYS A 262 5.44 -8.77 14.04
CA LYS A 262 4.27 -9.65 13.81
C LYS A 262 4.34 -10.40 12.48
N GLY A 263 5.35 -10.12 11.64
CA GLY A 263 5.50 -10.67 10.29
C GLY A 263 4.66 -9.95 9.24
N GLY A 264 4.13 -8.77 9.55
CA GLY A 264 3.36 -7.94 8.61
C GLY A 264 4.22 -7.18 7.62
N VAL A 265 3.60 -6.35 6.81
CA VAL A 265 4.25 -5.56 5.76
C VAL A 265 3.59 -4.20 5.60
N ILE A 266 4.41 -3.15 5.50
CA ILE A 266 4.01 -1.81 5.07
C ILE A 266 4.26 -1.68 3.57
N GLN A 267 3.23 -1.31 2.81
CA GLN A 267 3.31 -1.02 1.38
C GLN A 267 3.38 0.49 1.20
N ILE A 268 4.47 0.97 0.59
CA ILE A 268 4.74 2.41 0.47
C ILE A 268 3.79 3.06 -0.52
N ASN A 269 3.06 4.07 -0.04
CA ASN A 269 2.09 4.87 -0.79
C ASN A 269 2.79 5.96 -1.61
N PHE A 270 2.22 6.32 -2.77
CA PHE A 270 2.80 7.34 -3.68
C PHE A 270 2.10 8.70 -3.61
N ASN A 271 1.16 8.92 -2.71
CA ASN A 271 0.58 10.24 -2.50
C ASN A 271 1.65 11.26 -2.06
N CYS A 272 1.80 12.35 -2.81
CA CYS A 272 2.78 13.40 -2.49
C CYS A 272 2.63 13.94 -1.05
N GLY A 273 1.41 14.06 -0.56
CA GLY A 273 1.11 14.55 0.79
C GLY A 273 1.47 13.57 1.91
N PHE A 274 1.83 12.32 1.57
CA PHE A 274 2.31 11.31 2.53
C PHE A 274 3.81 11.06 2.42
N LEU A 275 4.43 11.57 1.33
CA LEU A 275 5.84 11.40 1.05
C LEU A 275 6.68 12.64 1.39
N SER A 276 6.09 13.82 1.36
CA SER A 276 6.83 15.09 1.49
C SER A 276 6.09 16.06 2.40
N GLU A 277 6.76 16.52 3.46
CA GLU A 277 6.20 17.57 4.35
C GLU A 277 5.83 18.84 3.60
N LYS A 278 6.60 19.21 2.56
CA LYS A 278 6.29 20.37 1.72
C LYS A 278 4.97 20.18 0.98
N SER A 279 4.74 19.00 0.43
CA SER A 279 3.48 18.66 -0.25
C SER A 279 2.33 18.58 0.74
N ALA A 280 2.54 17.94 1.90
CA ALA A 280 1.55 17.84 2.97
C ALA A 280 1.11 19.23 3.49
N ALA A 281 2.06 20.14 3.72
CA ALA A 281 1.78 21.49 4.16
C ALA A 281 0.99 22.29 3.11
N ALA A 282 1.32 22.13 1.83
CA ALA A 282 0.60 22.76 0.74
C ALA A 282 -0.83 22.20 0.58
N ALA A 283 -1.00 20.89 0.70
CA ALA A 283 -2.29 20.21 0.60
C ALA A 283 -3.30 20.67 1.67
N LYS A 284 -2.85 21.02 2.89
CA LYS A 284 -3.71 21.58 3.95
C LYS A 284 -4.41 22.88 3.55
N ASN A 285 -3.88 23.60 2.57
CA ASN A 285 -4.45 24.87 2.09
C ASN A 285 -5.42 24.67 0.91
N VAL A 286 -5.55 23.46 0.40
CA VAL A 286 -6.50 23.11 -0.66
C VAL A 286 -7.87 22.90 -0.01
N LYS A 287 -8.89 23.63 -0.46
CA LYS A 287 -10.24 23.52 0.11
C LYS A 287 -10.89 22.19 -0.28
N ASP A 288 -11.66 21.61 0.63
CA ASP A 288 -12.46 20.39 0.40
C ASP A 288 -13.37 20.45 -0.85
N SER A 289 -13.75 21.66 -1.29
CA SER A 289 -14.55 21.87 -2.51
C SER A 289 -13.80 21.55 -3.81
N THR A 290 -12.49 21.27 -3.71
CA THR A 290 -11.64 20.86 -4.85
C THR A 290 -11.39 19.34 -4.90
N VAL A 291 -12.02 18.57 -4.00
CA VAL A 291 -11.97 17.11 -4.04
C VAL A 291 -12.98 16.62 -5.09
N PRO A 292 -12.56 15.83 -6.10
CA PRO A 292 -13.40 15.51 -7.23
C PRO A 292 -14.55 14.54 -6.93
N GLY A 293 -15.68 14.83 -7.55
CA GLY A 293 -16.67 13.82 -7.90
C GLY A 293 -16.68 13.71 -9.43
N ALA A 294 -17.04 12.58 -9.97
CA ALA A 294 -16.81 12.06 -11.32
C ALA A 294 -16.99 12.97 -12.56
N ALA A 295 -17.47 14.20 -12.43
CA ALA A 295 -17.76 15.07 -13.58
C ALA A 295 -16.87 16.32 -13.72
N GLY A 296 -15.82 16.47 -12.89
CA GLY A 296 -14.94 17.65 -12.90
C GLY A 296 -13.48 17.35 -12.54
N GLU A 297 -13.11 16.08 -12.55
CA GLU A 297 -11.84 15.56 -12.03
C GLU A 297 -10.61 16.19 -12.68
N ASP A 298 -10.55 16.26 -14.00
CA ASP A 298 -9.34 16.70 -14.70
C ASP A 298 -8.96 18.16 -14.41
N ALA A 299 -9.96 19.05 -14.35
CA ALA A 299 -9.72 20.47 -14.04
C ALA A 299 -9.25 20.63 -12.58
N THR A 300 -9.80 19.86 -11.67
CA THR A 300 -9.48 19.91 -10.23
C THR A 300 -8.12 19.30 -9.93
N ILE A 301 -7.77 18.18 -10.56
CA ILE A 301 -6.44 17.58 -10.48
C ILE A 301 -5.38 18.54 -11.02
N ALA A 302 -5.64 19.17 -12.17
CA ALA A 302 -4.72 20.15 -12.74
C ALA A 302 -4.53 21.38 -11.84
N GLU A 303 -5.57 21.82 -11.14
CA GLU A 303 -5.50 22.93 -10.18
C GLU A 303 -4.79 22.51 -8.89
N TYR A 304 -5.10 21.31 -8.36
CA TYR A 304 -4.40 20.74 -7.22
C TYR A 304 -2.89 20.66 -7.46
N ARG A 305 -2.47 20.14 -8.63
CA ARG A 305 -1.06 20.02 -9.03
C ARG A 305 -0.33 21.37 -9.16
N LYS A 306 -1.05 22.47 -9.38
CA LYS A 306 -0.46 23.83 -9.36
C LYS A 306 -0.18 24.31 -7.94
N MET A 307 -0.97 23.88 -6.98
CA MET A 307 -0.90 24.34 -5.58
C MET A 307 -0.01 23.44 -4.73
N VAL A 308 0.00 22.13 -5.01
CA VAL A 308 0.76 21.13 -4.25
C VAL A 308 1.97 20.70 -5.06
N PRO A 309 3.19 21.04 -4.62
CA PRO A 309 4.41 20.62 -5.29
C PRO A 309 4.51 19.11 -5.23
N PRO A 310 4.89 18.42 -6.34
CA PRO A 310 5.01 16.98 -6.34
C PRO A 310 6.17 16.52 -5.44
N ALA A 311 5.98 15.37 -4.80
CA ALA A 311 7.08 14.57 -4.29
C ALA A 311 7.88 13.98 -5.46
N THR A 312 8.95 13.27 -5.18
CA THR A 312 9.84 12.69 -6.19
C THR A 312 10.00 11.19 -5.97
N LEU A 313 10.48 10.48 -6.98
CA LEU A 313 10.94 9.09 -6.86
C LEU A 313 11.96 8.92 -5.72
N ALA A 314 12.80 9.93 -5.48
CA ALA A 314 13.77 9.89 -4.37
C ALA A 314 13.08 9.91 -3.00
N ASP A 315 11.94 10.60 -2.85
CA ASP A 315 11.14 10.57 -1.62
C ASP A 315 10.54 9.16 -1.39
N VAL A 316 10.04 8.51 -2.44
CA VAL A 316 9.56 7.12 -2.34
C VAL A 316 10.67 6.18 -1.87
N VAL A 317 11.86 6.28 -2.47
CA VAL A 317 13.02 5.48 -2.07
C VAL A 317 13.45 5.79 -0.63
N ALA A 318 13.38 7.04 -0.19
CA ALA A 318 13.67 7.42 1.19
C ALA A 318 12.70 6.76 2.18
N HIS A 319 11.40 6.69 1.86
CA HIS A 319 10.41 5.97 2.67
C HIS A 319 10.66 4.45 2.70
N ILE A 320 11.06 3.85 1.57
CA ILE A 320 11.47 2.44 1.51
C ILE A 320 12.70 2.21 2.40
N ASP A 321 13.76 3.03 2.26
CA ASP A 321 14.98 2.95 3.07
C ASP A 321 14.67 3.06 4.58
N HIS A 322 13.80 4.00 4.95
CA HIS A 322 13.42 4.21 6.34
C HIS A 322 12.65 3.00 6.89
N ALA A 323 11.66 2.53 6.16
CA ALA A 323 10.87 1.35 6.55
C ALA A 323 11.77 0.09 6.67
N VAL A 324 12.72 -0.10 5.73
CA VAL A 324 13.72 -1.18 5.80
C VAL A 324 14.62 -1.02 7.02
N LYS A 325 15.05 0.20 7.34
CA LYS A 325 15.88 0.48 8.52
C LYS A 325 15.17 0.12 9.82
N ILE A 326 13.86 0.38 9.92
CA ILE A 326 13.06 0.17 11.13
C ILE A 326 12.53 -1.27 11.22
N GLY A 327 11.94 -1.80 10.15
CA GLY A 327 11.26 -3.09 10.13
C GLY A 327 12.05 -4.23 9.49
N GLY A 328 13.15 -3.92 8.83
CA GLY A 328 13.92 -4.88 8.02
C GLY A 328 13.35 -5.05 6.61
N ILE A 329 14.15 -5.66 5.73
CA ILE A 329 13.80 -5.85 4.30
C ILE A 329 12.53 -6.69 4.10
N ASP A 330 12.19 -7.55 5.04
CA ASP A 330 11.03 -8.43 4.96
C ASP A 330 9.70 -7.73 5.33
N ALA A 331 9.75 -6.45 5.73
CA ALA A 331 8.58 -5.71 6.18
C ALA A 331 8.07 -4.65 5.19
N VAL A 332 8.63 -4.54 3.99
CA VAL A 332 8.36 -3.44 3.05
C VAL A 332 7.84 -3.95 1.72
N GLY A 333 6.92 -3.22 1.11
CA GLY A 333 6.40 -3.46 -0.23
C GLY A 333 5.87 -2.19 -0.89
N ILE A 334 5.05 -2.34 -1.92
CA ILE A 334 4.53 -1.25 -2.77
C ILE A 334 3.01 -1.27 -2.80
N GLY A 335 2.41 -0.12 -2.48
CA GLY A 335 0.97 0.13 -2.61
C GLY A 335 0.76 1.54 -3.14
N SER A 336 0.71 1.69 -4.46
CA SER A 336 0.90 2.97 -5.15
C SER A 336 -0.18 4.00 -4.85
N ASP A 337 -1.42 3.54 -4.68
CA ASP A 337 -2.60 4.41 -4.55
C ASP A 337 -2.88 5.19 -5.87
N PHE A 338 -2.44 4.64 -7.02
CA PHE A 338 -2.71 5.24 -8.32
C PHE A 338 -4.22 5.31 -8.58
N ASP A 339 -4.65 6.38 -9.22
CA ASP A 339 -6.03 6.79 -9.47
C ASP A 339 -6.85 7.13 -8.18
N GLY A 340 -6.30 6.93 -6.97
CA GLY A 340 -6.84 7.40 -5.69
C GLY A 340 -6.21 8.72 -5.21
N VAL A 341 -5.15 9.19 -5.89
CA VAL A 341 -4.39 10.38 -5.49
C VAL A 341 -4.35 11.45 -6.59
N PHE A 342 -4.31 12.71 -6.19
CA PHE A 342 -4.26 13.84 -7.13
C PHE A 342 -2.83 14.24 -7.51
N CYS A 343 -1.85 13.83 -6.73
CA CYS A 343 -0.44 14.11 -6.93
C CYS A 343 0.37 12.84 -6.78
N THR A 344 1.02 12.43 -7.87
CA THR A 344 1.97 11.34 -7.92
C THR A 344 3.40 11.88 -7.96
N PRO A 345 4.42 11.12 -7.50
CA PRO A 345 5.80 11.57 -7.48
C PRO A 345 6.35 11.77 -8.90
N THR A 346 7.15 12.82 -9.09
CA THR A 346 7.94 12.97 -10.31
C THR A 346 8.84 11.75 -10.52
N GLY A 347 8.72 11.11 -11.67
CA GLY A 347 9.39 9.85 -12.03
C GLY A 347 8.55 8.60 -11.77
N LEU A 348 7.36 8.75 -11.13
CA LEU A 348 6.35 7.70 -10.91
C LEU A 348 4.95 8.30 -11.17
N GLU A 349 4.78 8.92 -12.35
CA GLU A 349 3.55 9.64 -12.69
C GLU A 349 2.36 8.70 -12.92
N ASP A 350 2.63 7.47 -13.34
CA ASP A 350 1.65 6.44 -13.67
C ASP A 350 2.25 5.03 -13.53
N VAL A 351 1.43 3.99 -13.67
CA VAL A 351 1.84 2.58 -13.54
C VAL A 351 2.94 2.17 -14.53
N SER A 352 3.11 2.84 -15.68
CA SER A 352 4.17 2.53 -16.66
C SER A 352 5.58 2.87 -16.15
N LYS A 353 5.68 3.65 -15.07
CA LYS A 353 6.93 4.17 -14.53
C LYS A 353 7.59 3.28 -13.48
N PHE A 354 7.02 2.16 -13.11
CA PHE A 354 7.65 1.22 -12.16
C PHE A 354 9.09 0.81 -12.50
N PRO A 355 9.52 0.71 -13.78
CA PRO A 355 10.94 0.49 -14.11
C PRO A 355 11.88 1.56 -13.54
N ASN A 356 11.42 2.80 -13.35
CA ASN A 356 12.21 3.86 -12.71
C ASN A 356 12.48 3.55 -11.23
N LEU A 357 11.50 2.96 -10.53
CA LEU A 357 11.69 2.52 -9.15
C LEU A 357 12.74 1.39 -9.07
N THR A 358 12.69 0.43 -10.00
CA THR A 358 13.70 -0.63 -10.09
C THR A 358 15.11 -0.04 -10.28
N ARG A 359 15.24 0.94 -11.17
CA ARG A 359 16.51 1.66 -11.37
C ARG A 359 16.99 2.30 -10.07
N ALA A 360 16.12 3.07 -9.43
CA ALA A 360 16.48 3.81 -8.21
C ALA A 360 16.90 2.87 -7.06
N LEU A 361 16.22 1.74 -6.90
CA LEU A 361 16.60 0.73 -5.90
C LEU A 361 17.94 0.07 -6.22
N LEU A 362 18.21 -0.28 -7.49
CA LEU A 362 19.50 -0.82 -7.91
C LEU A 362 20.64 0.19 -7.71
N GLU A 363 20.45 1.46 -8.07
CA GLU A 363 21.41 2.55 -7.88
C GLU A 363 21.68 2.80 -6.40
N LYS A 364 20.67 2.61 -5.54
CA LYS A 364 20.79 2.69 -4.08
C LYS A 364 21.54 1.52 -3.46
N GLY A 365 21.75 0.43 -4.22
CA GLY A 365 22.50 -0.75 -3.80
C GLY A 365 21.66 -1.92 -3.31
N TYR A 366 20.33 -1.87 -3.48
CA TYR A 366 19.49 -3.04 -3.22
C TYR A 366 19.84 -4.18 -4.18
N SER A 367 19.95 -5.39 -3.65
CA SER A 367 20.15 -6.59 -4.46
C SER A 367 18.87 -6.93 -5.23
N VAL A 368 18.99 -7.74 -6.29
CA VAL A 368 17.82 -8.27 -7.01
C VAL A 368 16.88 -9.03 -6.07
N GLU A 369 17.44 -9.73 -5.08
CA GLU A 369 16.66 -10.45 -4.07
C GLU A 369 15.91 -9.51 -3.13
N ASP A 370 16.51 -8.39 -2.71
CA ASP A 370 15.83 -7.37 -1.92
C ASP A 370 14.67 -6.76 -2.70
N ILE A 371 14.88 -6.43 -3.98
CA ILE A 371 13.83 -5.89 -4.85
C ILE A 371 12.71 -6.92 -5.04
N ARG A 372 13.04 -8.22 -5.21
CA ARG A 372 12.06 -9.30 -5.26
C ARG A 372 11.20 -9.36 -3.99
N LYS A 373 11.82 -9.19 -2.82
CA LYS A 373 11.10 -9.15 -1.53
C LYS A 373 10.15 -7.96 -1.49
N ILE A 374 10.63 -6.76 -1.82
CA ILE A 374 9.82 -5.52 -1.83
C ILE A 374 8.65 -5.64 -2.83
N TYR A 375 8.89 -6.17 -4.04
CA TYR A 375 7.88 -6.20 -5.09
C TYR A 375 6.80 -7.26 -4.88
N SER A 376 7.12 -8.39 -4.26
CA SER A 376 6.14 -9.47 -4.08
C SER A 376 6.39 -10.34 -2.86
N GLY A 377 7.65 -10.74 -2.63
CA GLY A 377 7.97 -11.81 -1.69
C GLY A 377 7.41 -11.59 -0.29
N ASN A 378 7.44 -10.35 0.18
CA ASN A 378 6.95 -9.99 1.52
C ASN A 378 5.42 -10.10 1.61
N LEU A 379 4.70 -9.59 0.62
CA LEU A 379 3.23 -9.71 0.57
C LEU A 379 2.79 -11.17 0.43
N LEU A 380 3.40 -11.92 -0.48
CA LEU A 380 3.06 -13.33 -0.68
C LEU A 380 3.27 -14.15 0.59
N ARG A 381 4.34 -13.86 1.34
CA ARG A 381 4.59 -14.46 2.66
C ARG A 381 3.45 -14.16 3.65
N VAL A 382 2.99 -12.91 3.69
CA VAL A 382 1.85 -12.52 4.56
C VAL A 382 0.58 -13.23 4.12
N MET A 383 0.26 -13.23 2.82
CA MET A 383 -0.94 -13.92 2.31
C MET A 383 -0.91 -15.41 2.66
N ARG A 384 0.21 -16.13 2.45
CA ARG A 384 0.36 -17.54 2.85
C ARG A 384 0.16 -17.75 4.36
N ALA A 385 0.64 -16.84 5.19
CA ALA A 385 0.45 -16.93 6.65
C ALA A 385 -1.02 -16.73 7.05
N VAL A 386 -1.73 -15.81 6.38
CA VAL A 386 -3.17 -15.58 6.58
C VAL A 386 -3.98 -16.77 6.11
N GLU A 387 -3.67 -17.34 4.94
CA GLU A 387 -4.30 -18.58 4.43
C GLU A 387 -4.08 -19.77 5.38
N ALA A 388 -2.88 -19.90 5.95
CA ALA A 388 -2.54 -20.97 6.88
C ALA A 388 -3.31 -20.82 8.21
N GLU A 389 -3.42 -19.60 8.75
CA GLU A 389 -4.20 -19.35 9.98
C GLU A 389 -5.68 -19.68 9.75
N ALA A 390 -6.26 -19.29 8.62
CA ALA A 390 -7.64 -19.62 8.29
C ALA A 390 -7.88 -21.14 8.21
N LYS A 391 -6.97 -21.90 7.58
CA LYS A 391 -7.05 -23.38 7.55
C LYS A 391 -7.05 -23.98 8.95
N LYS A 392 -6.21 -23.47 9.83
CA LYS A 392 -6.10 -23.90 11.24
C LYS A 392 -7.39 -23.58 12.00
N GLU A 393 -7.91 -22.35 11.90
CA GLU A 393 -9.15 -21.94 12.58
C GLU A 393 -10.39 -22.70 12.07
N GLN A 394 -10.41 -23.09 10.80
CA GLN A 394 -11.49 -23.87 10.23
C GLN A 394 -11.36 -25.38 10.49
N GLY A 395 -10.35 -25.82 11.24
CA GLY A 395 -10.11 -27.24 11.51
C GLY A 395 -9.67 -28.06 10.26
N ARG A 396 -9.08 -27.39 9.28
CA ARG A 396 -8.62 -27.97 8.00
C ARG A 396 -7.07 -28.03 7.96
N GLY A 397 -6.42 -27.94 9.11
CA GLY A 397 -4.97 -28.04 9.26
C GLY A 397 -4.47 -29.47 9.32
#